data_89716f70009f4b9ce899ada40028277d
#
_entry.id   89716f70009f4b9ce899ada40028277d
#
_cell.length_a   1.000
_cell.length_b   1.000
_cell.length_c   1.000
_cell.angle_alpha   90.00
_cell.angle_beta   90.00
_cell.angle_gamma   90.00
#
_symmetry.space_group_name_H-M   'P 1'
#
loop_
_entity.id
_entity.type
_entity.pdbx_description
1 polymer ?
#
loop_
_entity_poly.entity_id
_entity_poly.type
_entity_poly.pdbx_seq_one_letter_code
_entity_poly.pdbx_strand_id
1 'polypeptide(L)'
;MKIKMIASDMDDTLLNNERKISPRNLAAIKRALAAGIVFTLATGRMYRSIKPFAEQLQLDVPLIAYNGALVKGALSEKVYVRKPMQLQTALDALSYCKEKDYYVQVYIDDELLVKEENEYSRMYSRISGVPTTAVGEAVYHITKAPYKLLLMTESSDFAAAWQDVANRFDRRIDVTSSKDNFLELMEPAVNKWVAVKELAESFGIKPDEIMCIGDSNNDISVSYTHLRAHETLMNL
;
A
#
# COMPACT_ATOMS: atom_id res chain seq x y z
N MET A 1 -17.62 -19.20 -15.16
CA MET A 1 -16.31 -18.82 -14.63
C MET A 1 -16.42 -18.86 -13.11
N LYS A 2 -15.55 -19.56 -12.42
CA LYS A 2 -15.63 -19.71 -10.95
C LYS A 2 -14.48 -18.90 -10.34
N ILE A 3 -14.82 -17.87 -9.55
CA ILE A 3 -13.83 -17.07 -8.81
C ILE A 3 -13.16 -17.95 -7.75
N LYS A 4 -11.84 -17.88 -7.70
CA LYS A 4 -10.99 -18.61 -6.74
C LYS A 4 -10.20 -17.68 -5.82
N MET A 5 -10.03 -16.40 -6.18
CA MET A 5 -9.38 -15.39 -5.35
C MET A 5 -10.21 -14.10 -5.33
N ILE A 6 -10.27 -13.47 -4.18
CA ILE A 6 -10.80 -12.11 -3.99
C ILE A 6 -9.69 -11.25 -3.41
N ALA A 7 -9.32 -10.18 -4.10
CA ALA A 7 -8.43 -9.14 -3.62
C ALA A 7 -9.25 -7.87 -3.36
N SER A 8 -9.26 -7.40 -2.13
CA SER A 8 -10.02 -6.20 -1.73
C SER A 8 -9.08 -5.10 -1.28
N ASP A 9 -9.29 -3.88 -1.79
CA ASP A 9 -8.77 -2.70 -1.14
C ASP A 9 -9.41 -2.51 0.24
N MET A 10 -8.81 -1.65 1.07
CA MET A 10 -9.22 -1.45 2.46
C MET A 10 -9.95 -0.14 2.66
N ASP A 11 -9.25 0.97 2.41
CA ASP A 11 -9.77 2.29 2.70
C ASP A 11 -10.87 2.66 1.71
N ASP A 12 -11.98 3.18 2.24
CA ASP A 12 -13.16 3.56 1.44
C ASP A 12 -13.78 2.42 0.59
N THR A 13 -13.27 1.18 0.73
CA THR A 13 -13.78 -0.03 0.08
C THR A 13 -14.27 -1.07 1.10
N LEU A 14 -13.37 -1.69 1.86
CA LEU A 14 -13.72 -2.73 2.84
C LEU A 14 -14.11 -2.13 4.19
N LEU A 15 -13.40 -1.07 4.59
CA LEU A 15 -13.60 -0.39 5.86
C LEU A 15 -14.72 0.64 5.76
N ASN A 16 -15.54 0.72 6.78
CA ASN A 16 -16.55 1.76 6.93
C ASN A 16 -15.94 3.08 7.47
N ASN A 17 -16.77 4.13 7.61
CA ASN A 17 -16.35 5.43 8.11
C ASN A 17 -15.74 5.40 9.54
N GLU A 18 -16.00 4.33 10.32
CA GLU A 18 -15.38 4.09 11.62
C GLU A 18 -14.04 3.33 11.50
N ARG A 19 -13.56 3.08 10.27
CA ARG A 19 -12.38 2.27 9.97
C ARG A 19 -12.46 0.84 10.50
N LYS A 20 -13.64 0.23 10.43
CA LYS A 20 -13.90 -1.14 10.86
C LYS A 20 -14.46 -1.95 9.70
N ILE A 21 -14.17 -3.25 9.67
CA ILE A 21 -14.86 -4.19 8.79
C ILE A 21 -16.27 -4.38 9.33
N SER A 22 -17.29 -4.09 8.52
CA SER A 22 -18.67 -4.26 8.93
C SER A 22 -18.99 -5.74 9.21
N PRO A 23 -19.94 -6.05 10.12
CA PRO A 23 -20.37 -7.43 10.36
C PRO A 23 -20.85 -8.14 9.09
N ARG A 24 -21.47 -7.42 8.14
CA ARG A 24 -21.92 -7.93 6.84
C ARG A 24 -20.72 -8.34 5.97
N ASN A 25 -19.70 -7.48 5.87
CA ASN A 25 -18.49 -7.76 5.11
C ASN A 25 -17.71 -8.93 5.73
N LEU A 26 -17.56 -8.93 7.06
CA LEU A 26 -16.92 -10.02 7.79
C LEU A 26 -17.60 -11.38 7.51
N ALA A 27 -18.93 -11.42 7.56
CA ALA A 27 -19.70 -12.62 7.26
C ALA A 27 -19.54 -13.08 5.79
N ALA A 28 -19.47 -12.12 4.83
CA ALA A 28 -19.22 -12.41 3.43
C ALA A 28 -17.82 -12.99 3.20
N ILE A 29 -16.80 -12.41 3.80
CA ILE A 29 -15.41 -12.92 3.73
C ILE A 29 -15.35 -14.35 4.30
N LYS A 30 -15.92 -14.59 5.48
CA LYS A 30 -15.95 -15.93 6.10
C LYS A 30 -16.62 -16.97 5.19
N ARG A 31 -17.72 -16.60 4.51
CA ARG A 31 -18.37 -17.50 3.52
C ARG A 31 -17.48 -17.79 2.32
N ALA A 32 -16.77 -16.78 1.80
CA ALA A 32 -15.85 -16.96 0.67
C ALA A 32 -14.71 -17.93 1.05
N LEU A 33 -14.11 -17.73 2.22
CA LEU A 33 -13.05 -18.60 2.76
C LEU A 33 -13.55 -20.03 2.99
N ALA A 34 -14.75 -20.20 3.55
CA ALA A 34 -15.39 -21.53 3.73
C ALA A 34 -15.67 -22.23 2.39
N ALA A 35 -15.87 -21.47 1.31
CA ALA A 35 -16.01 -21.98 -0.04
C ALA A 35 -14.67 -22.29 -0.74
N GLY A 36 -13.54 -22.16 -0.04
CA GLY A 36 -12.20 -22.39 -0.56
C GLY A 36 -11.67 -21.27 -1.46
N ILE A 37 -12.27 -20.07 -1.39
CA ILE A 37 -11.79 -18.89 -2.12
C ILE A 37 -10.66 -18.25 -1.30
N VAL A 38 -9.53 -17.99 -1.94
CA VAL A 38 -8.43 -17.22 -1.32
C VAL A 38 -8.88 -15.76 -1.17
N PHE A 39 -8.75 -15.20 0.01
CA PHE A 39 -9.01 -13.79 0.26
C PHE A 39 -7.72 -13.05 0.59
N THR A 40 -7.51 -11.87 0.05
CA THR A 40 -6.36 -11.00 0.35
C THR A 40 -6.81 -9.54 0.48
N LEU A 41 -6.11 -8.79 1.33
CA LEU A 41 -6.19 -7.34 1.39
C LEU A 41 -5.07 -6.75 0.53
N ALA A 42 -5.37 -5.73 -0.30
CA ALA A 42 -4.41 -5.08 -1.18
C ALA A 42 -4.47 -3.56 -0.98
N THR A 43 -3.46 -2.98 -0.34
CA THR A 43 -3.50 -1.58 0.09
C THR A 43 -2.13 -0.89 -0.01
N GLY A 44 -2.12 0.44 -0.06
CA GLY A 44 -0.92 1.27 0.08
C GLY A 44 -0.38 1.38 1.52
N ARG A 45 -1.14 0.87 2.51
CA ARG A 45 -0.73 0.88 3.91
C ARG A 45 0.49 -0.01 4.16
N MET A 46 1.21 0.26 5.26
CA MET A 46 2.27 -0.61 5.73
C MET A 46 1.71 -1.89 6.37
N TYR A 47 2.49 -2.98 6.35
CA TYR A 47 2.07 -4.29 6.83
C TYR A 47 1.58 -4.25 8.29
N ARG A 48 2.33 -3.59 9.18
CA ARG A 48 1.97 -3.41 10.58
C ARG A 48 0.60 -2.75 10.78
N SER A 49 0.22 -1.85 9.91
CA SER A 49 -1.07 -1.13 9.96
C SER A 49 -2.27 -1.99 9.53
N ILE A 50 -2.05 -3.03 8.74
CA ILE A 50 -3.11 -3.89 8.20
C ILE A 50 -3.24 -5.22 8.93
N LYS A 51 -2.18 -5.68 9.58
CA LYS A 51 -2.17 -6.96 10.31
C LYS A 51 -3.32 -7.11 11.31
N PRO A 52 -3.69 -6.11 12.14
CA PRO A 52 -4.80 -6.23 13.08
C PRO A 52 -6.15 -6.54 12.43
N PHE A 53 -6.38 -6.08 11.19
CA PHE A 53 -7.62 -6.38 10.46
C PHE A 53 -7.67 -7.85 10.02
N ALA A 54 -6.53 -8.43 9.62
CA ALA A 54 -6.45 -9.85 9.28
C ALA A 54 -6.61 -10.74 10.52
N GLU A 55 -6.11 -10.32 11.67
CA GLU A 55 -6.29 -11.02 12.96
C GLU A 55 -7.77 -11.13 13.34
N GLN A 56 -8.59 -10.11 13.04
CA GLN A 56 -10.05 -10.19 13.24
C GLN A 56 -10.72 -11.29 12.42
N LEU A 57 -10.12 -11.67 11.29
CA LEU A 57 -10.58 -12.76 10.43
C LEU A 57 -10.21 -14.13 11.00
N GLN A 58 -9.29 -14.19 11.98
CA GLN A 58 -8.75 -15.40 12.61
C GLN A 58 -8.17 -16.40 11.58
N LEU A 59 -7.61 -15.89 10.49
CA LEU A 59 -7.11 -16.68 9.37
C LEU A 59 -5.78 -16.15 8.90
N ASP A 60 -4.92 -17.05 8.44
CA ASP A 60 -3.67 -16.68 7.78
C ASP A 60 -3.96 -16.26 6.33
N VAL A 61 -4.53 -15.05 6.19
CA VAL A 61 -4.73 -14.45 4.87
C VAL A 61 -3.45 -13.75 4.42
N PRO A 62 -3.08 -13.84 3.14
CA PRO A 62 -2.02 -13.01 2.59
C PRO A 62 -2.42 -11.52 2.67
N LEU A 63 -1.46 -10.67 2.97
CA LEU A 63 -1.62 -9.22 3.02
C LEU A 63 -0.71 -8.59 1.98
N ILE A 64 -1.28 -7.83 1.05
CA ILE A 64 -0.55 -7.04 0.07
C ILE A 64 -0.43 -5.63 0.62
N ALA A 65 0.77 -5.27 1.08
CA ALA A 65 1.12 -4.00 1.68
C ALA A 65 1.97 -3.15 0.73
N TYR A 66 2.07 -1.84 1.04
CA TYR A 66 2.91 -0.90 0.29
C TYR A 66 2.62 -0.95 -1.23
N ASN A 67 1.33 -0.95 -1.62
CA ASN A 67 0.89 -1.08 -3.02
C ASN A 67 1.47 -2.31 -3.76
N GLY A 68 1.85 -3.35 -3.04
CA GLY A 68 2.40 -4.58 -3.63
C GLY A 68 3.90 -4.79 -3.44
N ALA A 69 4.62 -3.86 -2.80
CA ALA A 69 6.04 -4.05 -2.51
C ALA A 69 6.31 -5.18 -1.50
N LEU A 70 5.32 -5.52 -0.67
CA LEU A 70 5.39 -6.65 0.25
C LEU A 70 4.09 -7.45 0.21
N VAL A 71 4.21 -8.77 0.03
CA VAL A 71 3.10 -9.72 0.24
C VAL A 71 3.53 -10.72 1.29
N LYS A 72 2.78 -10.77 2.40
CA LYS A 72 3.16 -11.56 3.57
C LYS A 72 1.92 -12.11 4.27
N GLY A 73 1.98 -13.37 4.71
CA GLY A 73 0.93 -14.00 5.50
C GLY A 73 0.75 -13.34 6.85
N ALA A 74 -0.50 -13.15 7.27
CA ALA A 74 -0.84 -12.42 8.49
C ALA A 74 -0.40 -13.14 9.78
N LEU A 75 -0.52 -14.43 9.82
CA LEU A 75 -0.18 -15.28 10.98
C LEU A 75 1.11 -16.06 10.76
N SER A 76 1.26 -16.71 9.61
CA SER A 76 2.43 -17.51 9.26
C SER A 76 3.69 -16.68 9.04
N GLU A 77 3.52 -15.37 8.79
CA GLU A 77 4.60 -14.47 8.42
C GLU A 77 5.37 -14.90 7.16
N LYS A 78 4.83 -15.85 6.39
CA LYS A 78 5.41 -16.32 5.14
C LYS A 78 5.44 -15.17 4.13
N VAL A 79 6.63 -14.87 3.60
CA VAL A 79 6.82 -13.86 2.56
C VAL A 79 6.60 -14.50 1.19
N TYR A 80 5.68 -13.96 0.40
CA TYR A 80 5.39 -14.35 -0.98
C TYR A 80 6.08 -13.42 -1.99
N VAL A 81 6.07 -12.10 -1.70
CA VAL A 81 6.69 -11.07 -2.54
C VAL A 81 7.43 -10.07 -1.66
N ARG A 82 8.62 -9.66 -2.09
CA ARG A 82 9.40 -8.60 -1.46
C ARG A 82 10.14 -7.80 -2.53
N LYS A 83 9.69 -6.56 -2.78
CA LYS A 83 10.23 -5.65 -3.79
C LYS A 83 10.44 -4.25 -3.19
N PRO A 84 11.45 -4.05 -2.33
CA PRO A 84 11.79 -2.73 -1.85
C PRO A 84 12.40 -1.89 -3.00
N MET A 85 12.43 -0.58 -2.83
CA MET A 85 13.16 0.32 -3.73
C MET A 85 14.64 -0.07 -3.80
N GLN A 86 15.32 0.26 -4.89
CA GLN A 86 16.78 0.16 -4.91
C GLN A 86 17.37 1.15 -3.92
N LEU A 87 18.30 0.69 -3.06
CA LEU A 87 18.84 1.51 -1.98
C LEU A 87 19.46 2.81 -2.49
N GLN A 88 20.26 2.76 -3.57
CA GLN A 88 20.89 3.96 -4.12
C GLN A 88 19.86 4.96 -4.65
N THR A 89 18.82 4.48 -5.33
CA THR A 89 17.73 5.32 -5.81
C THR A 89 16.96 5.99 -4.65
N ALA A 90 16.73 5.26 -3.56
CA ALA A 90 16.11 5.81 -2.37
C ALA A 90 17.00 6.88 -1.68
N LEU A 91 18.33 6.65 -1.62
CA LEU A 91 19.28 7.63 -1.09
C LEU A 91 19.34 8.90 -1.96
N ASP A 92 19.32 8.75 -3.29
CA ASP A 92 19.26 9.90 -4.21
C ASP A 92 17.96 10.71 -3.98
N ALA A 93 16.82 10.03 -3.80
CA ALA A 93 15.54 10.67 -3.53
C ALA A 93 15.54 11.39 -2.17
N LEU A 94 16.10 10.76 -1.14
CA LEU A 94 16.20 11.36 0.19
C LEU A 94 17.13 12.58 0.20
N SER A 95 18.26 12.52 -0.52
CA SER A 95 19.16 13.67 -0.70
C SER A 95 18.43 14.84 -1.38
N TYR A 96 17.63 14.52 -2.40
CA TYR A 96 16.81 15.51 -3.09
C TYR A 96 15.73 16.11 -2.19
N CYS A 97 15.04 15.28 -1.39
CA CYS A 97 14.08 15.78 -0.41
C CYS A 97 14.71 16.72 0.60
N LYS A 98 15.95 16.41 1.06
CA LYS A 98 16.73 17.26 1.96
C LYS A 98 17.08 18.60 1.30
N GLU A 99 17.54 18.57 0.04
CA GLU A 99 17.89 19.79 -0.73
C GLU A 99 16.67 20.73 -0.90
N LYS A 100 15.49 20.16 -1.11
CA LYS A 100 14.24 20.90 -1.32
C LYS A 100 13.49 21.21 -0.02
N ASP A 101 13.99 20.78 1.12
CA ASP A 101 13.33 20.88 2.42
C ASP A 101 11.93 20.22 2.43
N TYR A 102 11.74 19.13 1.66
CA TYR A 102 10.51 18.38 1.67
C TYR A 102 10.41 17.50 2.90
N TYR A 103 9.25 17.51 3.55
CA TYR A 103 8.96 16.53 4.59
C TYR A 103 8.82 15.14 3.98
N VAL A 104 9.59 14.18 4.49
CA VAL A 104 9.61 12.80 4.01
C VAL A 104 9.50 11.80 5.15
N GLN A 105 8.72 10.75 4.91
CA GLN A 105 8.61 9.55 5.73
C GLN A 105 9.23 8.36 5.00
N VAL A 106 9.98 7.54 5.70
CA VAL A 106 10.70 6.39 5.17
C VAL A 106 10.18 5.11 5.80
N TYR A 107 9.79 4.14 4.97
CA TYR A 107 9.18 2.88 5.40
C TYR A 107 10.19 1.74 5.26
N ILE A 108 10.81 1.33 6.36
CA ILE A 108 11.84 0.26 6.42
C ILE A 108 11.48 -0.74 7.51
N ASP A 109 11.56 -2.05 7.20
CA ASP A 109 11.39 -3.13 8.18
C ASP A 109 10.12 -3.00 9.05
N ASP A 110 9.04 -2.52 8.43
CA ASP A 110 7.74 -2.25 9.07
C ASP A 110 7.79 -1.15 10.16
N GLU A 111 8.80 -0.27 10.09
CA GLU A 111 8.92 0.95 10.86
C GLU A 111 8.74 2.20 9.98
N LEU A 112 8.24 3.27 10.59
CA LEU A 112 7.98 4.55 9.96
C LEU A 112 8.96 5.59 10.51
N LEU A 113 10.04 5.84 9.75
CA LEU A 113 11.10 6.75 10.14
C LEU A 113 10.82 8.17 9.63
N VAL A 114 11.10 9.15 10.46
CA VAL A 114 10.99 10.59 10.15
C VAL A 114 12.21 11.33 10.69
N LYS A 115 12.51 12.53 10.14
CA LYS A 115 13.54 13.39 10.71
C LYS A 115 13.20 13.81 12.14
N GLU A 116 11.98 14.30 12.32
CA GLU A 116 11.46 14.79 13.59
C GLU A 116 9.95 14.64 13.68
N GLU A 117 9.40 14.65 14.88
CA GLU A 117 7.95 14.71 15.07
C GLU A 117 7.44 16.13 14.83
N ASN A 118 6.52 16.28 13.89
CA ASN A 118 5.85 17.53 13.55
C ASN A 118 4.34 17.30 13.30
N GLU A 119 3.66 18.28 12.75
CA GLU A 119 2.23 18.14 12.43
C GLU A 119 1.95 17.03 11.42
N TYR A 120 2.78 16.87 10.40
CA TYR A 120 2.63 15.82 9.39
C TYR A 120 2.78 14.43 10.00
N SER A 121 3.82 14.21 10.83
CA SER A 121 4.03 12.92 11.49
C SER A 121 2.90 12.57 12.43
N ARG A 122 2.44 13.52 13.24
CA ARG A 122 1.30 13.33 14.16
C ARG A 122 -0.03 13.09 13.43
N MET A 123 -0.26 13.83 12.33
CA MET A 123 -1.44 13.60 11.47
C MET A 123 -1.41 12.20 10.88
N TYR A 124 -0.28 11.80 10.30
CA TYR A 124 -0.14 10.49 9.68
C TYR A 124 -0.29 9.34 10.69
N SER A 125 0.31 9.46 11.88
CA SER A 125 0.16 8.45 12.94
C SER A 125 -1.31 8.27 13.37
N ARG A 126 -2.09 9.35 13.42
CA ARG A 126 -3.54 9.26 13.69
C ARG A 126 -4.30 8.56 12.56
N ILE A 127 -3.90 8.77 11.31
CA ILE A 127 -4.55 8.17 10.13
C ILE A 127 -4.18 6.68 10.00
N SER A 128 -2.90 6.36 10.13
CA SER A 128 -2.37 5.01 9.90
C SER A 128 -2.50 4.07 11.11
N GLY A 129 -2.65 4.64 12.31
CA GLY A 129 -2.57 3.89 13.57
C GLY A 129 -1.17 3.43 13.93
N VAL A 130 -0.13 3.93 13.24
CA VAL A 130 1.27 3.54 13.45
C VAL A 130 2.08 4.74 13.95
N PRO A 131 2.84 4.59 15.05
CA PRO A 131 3.72 5.65 15.52
C PRO A 131 4.88 5.88 14.55
N THR A 132 5.35 7.12 14.49
CA THR A 132 6.61 7.48 13.83
C THR A 132 7.79 7.32 14.77
N THR A 133 8.97 7.05 14.20
CA THR A 133 10.25 7.05 14.93
C THR A 133 11.11 8.19 14.41
N ALA A 134 11.35 9.19 15.24
CA ALA A 134 12.21 10.31 14.90
C ALA A 134 13.69 9.87 14.99
N VAL A 135 14.42 9.99 13.88
CA VAL A 135 15.82 9.55 13.76
C VAL A 135 16.78 10.69 13.39
N GLY A 136 16.29 11.93 13.38
CA GLY A 136 17.09 13.09 13.01
C GLY A 136 17.60 13.00 11.55
N GLU A 137 18.80 13.52 11.33
CA GLU A 137 19.44 13.50 10.00
C GLU A 137 19.69 12.07 9.46
N ALA A 138 19.68 11.05 10.31
CA ALA A 138 19.86 9.66 9.87
C ALA A 138 18.75 9.20 8.88
N VAL A 139 17.60 9.87 8.85
CA VAL A 139 16.54 9.59 7.86
C VAL A 139 17.04 9.71 6.42
N TYR A 140 18.02 10.57 6.17
CA TYR A 140 18.63 10.79 4.85
C TYR A 140 19.81 9.84 4.54
N HIS A 141 20.21 9.02 5.50
CA HIS A 141 21.40 8.14 5.44
C HIS A 141 21.05 6.68 5.77
N ILE A 142 19.93 6.21 5.22
CA ILE A 142 19.45 4.85 5.44
C ILE A 142 20.45 3.81 4.89
N THR A 143 20.53 2.67 5.57
CA THR A 143 21.40 1.54 5.18
C THR A 143 20.64 0.35 4.64
N LYS A 144 19.31 0.38 4.71
CA LYS A 144 18.42 -0.66 4.19
C LYS A 144 17.46 -0.07 3.18
N ALA A 145 17.12 -0.84 2.17
CA ALA A 145 16.18 -0.47 1.12
C ALA A 145 14.75 -0.29 1.66
N PRO A 146 14.12 0.87 1.49
CA PRO A 146 12.75 1.11 1.95
C PRO A 146 11.73 0.49 0.98
N TYR A 147 10.55 0.18 1.49
CA TYR A 147 9.42 -0.22 0.62
C TYR A 147 8.79 0.98 -0.09
N LYS A 148 8.80 2.12 0.58
CA LYS A 148 8.17 3.35 0.12
C LYS A 148 8.83 4.57 0.78
N LEU A 149 8.86 5.69 0.07
CA LEU A 149 9.01 7.02 0.65
C LEU A 149 7.66 7.75 0.49
N LEU A 150 7.26 8.53 1.47
CA LEU A 150 6.07 9.37 1.39
C LEU A 150 6.48 10.82 1.65
N LEU A 151 6.32 11.66 0.63
CA LEU A 151 6.42 13.11 0.76
C LEU A 151 5.04 13.66 1.09
N MET A 152 5.00 14.59 2.02
CA MET A 152 3.79 15.34 2.34
C MET A 152 4.05 16.81 2.11
N THR A 153 3.18 17.45 1.34
CA THR A 153 3.26 18.86 0.97
C THR A 153 1.97 19.58 1.36
N GLU A 154 1.99 20.90 1.28
CA GLU A 154 0.73 21.64 1.22
C GLU A 154 0.03 21.31 -0.11
N SER A 155 -1.30 21.33 -0.11
CA SER A 155 -2.07 20.98 -1.33
C SER A 155 -1.79 21.93 -2.51
N SER A 156 -1.44 23.19 -2.24
CA SER A 156 -1.01 24.17 -3.25
C SER A 156 0.27 23.78 -3.97
N ASP A 157 1.16 23.06 -3.30
CA ASP A 157 2.50 22.74 -3.80
C ASP A 157 2.60 21.33 -4.38
N PHE A 158 1.55 20.53 -4.19
CA PHE A 158 1.51 19.12 -4.57
C PHE A 158 1.82 18.88 -6.05
N ALA A 159 1.17 19.63 -6.95
CA ALA A 159 1.37 19.45 -8.39
C ALA A 159 2.80 19.80 -8.82
N ALA A 160 3.39 20.84 -8.23
CA ALA A 160 4.77 21.25 -8.51
C ALA A 160 5.76 20.20 -7.97
N ALA A 161 5.57 19.72 -6.74
CA ALA A 161 6.39 18.66 -6.14
C ALA A 161 6.32 17.35 -6.94
N TRP A 162 5.11 16.97 -7.39
CA TRP A 162 4.92 15.81 -8.27
C TRP A 162 5.75 15.93 -9.54
N GLN A 163 5.58 17.05 -10.27
CA GLN A 163 6.28 17.25 -11.55
C GLN A 163 7.79 17.30 -11.37
N ASP A 164 8.25 17.92 -10.29
CA ASP A 164 9.68 18.06 -9.96
C ASP A 164 10.30 16.68 -9.68
N VAL A 165 9.67 15.87 -8.84
CA VAL A 165 10.11 14.50 -8.52
C VAL A 165 10.04 13.60 -9.75
N ALA A 166 8.93 13.62 -10.50
CA ALA A 166 8.75 12.79 -11.68
C ALA A 166 9.80 13.09 -12.75
N ASN A 167 10.11 14.37 -13.00
CA ASN A 167 11.15 14.79 -13.95
C ASN A 167 12.56 14.40 -13.47
N ARG A 168 12.82 14.52 -12.16
CA ARG A 168 14.15 14.27 -11.59
C ARG A 168 14.54 12.80 -11.64
N PHE A 169 13.56 11.93 -11.39
CA PHE A 169 13.83 10.50 -11.20
C PHE A 169 13.40 9.62 -12.38
N ASP A 170 12.68 10.12 -13.34
CA ASP A 170 12.21 9.43 -14.55
C ASP A 170 12.46 7.91 -14.51
N ARG A 171 11.47 7.08 -14.68
CA ARG A 171 11.56 5.60 -14.68
C ARG A 171 12.34 4.92 -13.54
N ARG A 172 13.11 5.66 -12.74
CA ARG A 172 13.84 5.11 -11.58
C ARG A 172 12.95 5.02 -10.33
N ILE A 173 11.89 5.80 -10.30
CA ILE A 173 10.90 5.83 -9.22
C ILE A 173 9.52 5.87 -9.86
N ASP A 174 8.61 5.03 -9.37
CA ASP A 174 7.19 5.18 -9.64
C ASP A 174 6.59 6.16 -8.64
N VAL A 175 5.86 7.15 -9.16
CA VAL A 175 5.26 8.23 -8.36
C VAL A 175 3.75 8.09 -8.42
N THR A 176 3.11 7.92 -7.26
CA THR A 176 1.66 7.83 -7.15
C THR A 176 1.16 8.69 -5.99
N SER A 177 -0.15 8.84 -5.86
CA SER A 177 -0.77 9.53 -4.73
C SER A 177 -1.92 8.74 -4.15
N SER A 178 -2.08 8.83 -2.84
CA SER A 178 -3.24 8.30 -2.12
C SER A 178 -4.14 9.42 -1.57
N LYS A 179 -3.68 10.66 -1.61
CA LYS A 179 -4.42 11.89 -1.20
C LYS A 179 -3.84 13.10 -1.93
N ASP A 180 -4.56 14.21 -1.90
CA ASP A 180 -4.22 15.46 -2.58
C ASP A 180 -2.90 16.12 -2.12
N ASN A 181 -2.29 15.61 -1.05
CA ASN A 181 -1.03 16.10 -0.49
C ASN A 181 -0.04 14.98 -0.14
N PHE A 182 -0.29 13.73 -0.56
CA PHE A 182 0.56 12.57 -0.30
C PHE A 182 1.17 12.07 -1.60
N LEU A 183 2.48 12.30 -1.75
CA LEU A 183 3.26 11.84 -2.88
C LEU A 183 4.05 10.59 -2.47
N GLU A 184 3.67 9.46 -3.03
CA GLU A 184 4.29 8.17 -2.73
C GLU A 184 5.33 7.81 -3.80
N LEU A 185 6.54 7.52 -3.36
CA LEU A 185 7.67 7.13 -4.21
C LEU A 185 7.97 5.65 -3.97
N MET A 186 7.99 4.87 -5.03
CA MET A 186 8.10 3.42 -4.95
C MET A 186 9.04 2.85 -6.02
N GLU A 187 9.37 1.58 -5.89
CA GLU A 187 10.07 0.83 -6.92
C GLU A 187 9.21 0.77 -8.20
N PRO A 188 9.77 1.06 -9.38
CA PRO A 188 9.06 0.93 -10.64
C PRO A 188 8.49 -0.48 -10.85
N ALA A 189 7.34 -0.55 -11.52
CA ALA A 189 6.59 -1.79 -11.78
C ALA A 189 6.03 -2.50 -10.53
N VAL A 190 6.12 -1.90 -9.34
CA VAL A 190 5.39 -2.35 -8.16
C VAL A 190 4.01 -1.70 -8.16
N ASN A 191 2.97 -2.52 -8.22
CA ASN A 191 1.60 -2.08 -8.05
C ASN A 191 0.74 -3.21 -7.50
N LYS A 192 -0.45 -2.88 -7.01
CA LYS A 192 -1.37 -3.85 -6.40
C LYS A 192 -1.68 -5.01 -7.34
N TRP A 193 -1.90 -4.75 -8.64
CA TRP A 193 -2.24 -5.80 -9.61
C TRP A 193 -1.11 -6.81 -9.81
N VAL A 194 0.11 -6.33 -10.01
CA VAL A 194 1.27 -7.21 -10.17
C VAL A 194 1.39 -8.14 -8.95
N ALA A 195 1.24 -7.59 -7.74
CA ALA A 195 1.31 -8.37 -6.50
C ALA A 195 0.14 -9.37 -6.36
N VAL A 196 -1.07 -8.97 -6.72
CA VAL A 196 -2.24 -9.87 -6.75
C VAL A 196 -2.00 -11.03 -7.71
N LYS A 197 -1.47 -10.74 -8.91
CA LYS A 197 -1.19 -11.75 -9.91
C LYS A 197 -0.10 -12.72 -9.45
N GLU A 198 1.02 -12.23 -8.94
CA GLU A 198 2.09 -13.07 -8.40
C GLU A 198 1.60 -13.95 -7.23
N LEU A 199 0.77 -13.39 -6.35
CA LEU A 199 0.15 -14.15 -5.28
C LEU A 199 -0.79 -15.25 -5.83
N ALA A 200 -1.65 -14.92 -6.80
CA ALA A 200 -2.55 -15.87 -7.43
C ALA A 200 -1.80 -17.03 -8.11
N GLU A 201 -0.70 -16.71 -8.82
CA GLU A 201 0.18 -17.70 -9.44
C GLU A 201 0.75 -18.67 -8.40
N SER A 202 1.10 -18.17 -7.18
CA SER A 202 1.61 -19.04 -6.09
C SER A 202 0.56 -20.04 -5.57
N PHE A 203 -0.72 -19.81 -5.83
CA PHE A 203 -1.85 -20.69 -5.54
C PHE A 203 -2.36 -21.45 -6.78
N GLY A 204 -1.72 -21.31 -7.96
CA GLY A 204 -2.16 -21.92 -9.20
C GLY A 204 -3.48 -21.33 -9.72
N ILE A 205 -3.80 -20.08 -9.38
CA ILE A 205 -5.03 -19.37 -9.77
C ILE A 205 -4.73 -18.51 -10.99
N LYS A 206 -5.58 -18.59 -12.03
CA LYS A 206 -5.44 -17.82 -13.25
C LYS A 206 -6.03 -16.41 -13.10
N PRO A 207 -5.56 -15.43 -13.89
CA PRO A 207 -6.08 -14.05 -13.84
C PRO A 207 -7.59 -13.92 -13.98
N ASP A 208 -8.22 -14.75 -14.83
CA ASP A 208 -9.65 -14.78 -15.07
C ASP A 208 -10.47 -15.42 -13.92
N GLU A 209 -9.80 -15.98 -12.92
CA GLU A 209 -10.40 -16.54 -11.70
C GLU A 209 -10.26 -15.59 -10.48
N ILE A 210 -9.74 -14.35 -10.70
CA ILE A 210 -9.52 -13.35 -9.66
C ILE A 210 -10.65 -12.31 -9.72
N MET A 211 -11.18 -11.95 -8.58
CA MET A 211 -12.08 -10.80 -8.39
C MET A 211 -11.35 -9.73 -7.59
N CYS A 212 -11.32 -8.50 -8.09
CA CYS A 212 -10.74 -7.36 -7.41
C CYS A 212 -11.82 -6.34 -7.06
N ILE A 213 -11.69 -5.71 -5.90
CA ILE A 213 -12.63 -4.71 -5.38
C ILE A 213 -11.79 -3.52 -4.90
N GLY A 214 -12.10 -2.32 -5.39
CA GLY A 214 -11.38 -1.08 -5.04
C GLY A 214 -12.12 0.15 -5.56
N ASP A 215 -11.72 1.34 -5.10
CA ASP A 215 -12.40 2.61 -5.36
C ASP A 215 -11.46 3.72 -5.88
N SER A 216 -10.15 3.51 -5.87
CA SER A 216 -9.17 4.56 -6.12
C SER A 216 -8.26 4.32 -7.33
N ASN A 217 -7.50 5.35 -7.73
CA ASN A 217 -6.63 5.30 -8.91
C ASN A 217 -5.52 4.24 -8.82
N ASN A 218 -5.02 3.91 -7.64
CA ASN A 218 -4.04 2.84 -7.47
C ASN A 218 -4.65 1.44 -7.65
N ASP A 219 -6.00 1.35 -7.74
CA ASP A 219 -6.74 0.13 -8.09
C ASP A 219 -7.00 0.02 -9.59
N ILE A 220 -6.81 1.10 -10.36
CA ILE A 220 -7.01 1.12 -11.81
C ILE A 220 -6.10 0.12 -12.51
N SER A 221 -4.86 -0.03 -12.06
CA SER A 221 -3.95 -1.06 -12.58
C SER A 221 -4.51 -2.48 -12.44
N VAL A 222 -5.41 -2.67 -11.49
CA VAL A 222 -6.15 -3.91 -11.22
C VAL A 222 -7.36 -4.06 -12.15
N SER A 223 -7.99 -2.95 -12.54
CA SER A 223 -9.27 -2.93 -13.28
C SER A 223 -9.10 -3.03 -14.80
N TYR A 224 -7.97 -2.61 -15.39
CA TYR A 224 -7.80 -2.50 -16.85
C TYR A 224 -7.41 -3.79 -17.58
N THR A 225 -7.09 -4.87 -16.90
CA THR A 225 -6.71 -6.14 -17.54
C THR A 225 -7.77 -7.22 -17.32
N HIS A 226 -8.85 -7.19 -18.12
CA HIS A 226 -9.81 -8.29 -18.30
C HIS A 226 -10.80 -8.60 -17.17
N LEU A 227 -10.93 -7.75 -16.16
CA LEU A 227 -11.96 -7.86 -15.15
C LEU A 227 -13.10 -6.88 -15.47
N ARG A 228 -14.34 -7.36 -15.53
CA ARG A 228 -15.50 -6.46 -15.51
C ARG A 228 -15.48 -5.75 -14.18
N ALA A 229 -15.26 -4.43 -14.20
CA ALA A 229 -15.52 -3.58 -13.04
C ALA A 229 -16.98 -3.80 -12.61
N HIS A 230 -17.19 -4.43 -11.48
CA HIS A 230 -18.47 -4.37 -10.79
C HIS A 230 -18.43 -3.14 -9.90
N GLU A 231 -19.28 -2.22 -10.28
CA GLU A 231 -19.63 -0.94 -9.70
C GLU A 231 -19.13 -0.67 -8.28
N THR A 232 -18.52 0.50 -8.11
CA THR A 232 -18.34 1.20 -6.85
C THR A 232 -19.65 1.22 -6.09
N LEU A 233 -19.77 0.47 -5.01
CA LEU A 233 -20.88 0.61 -4.06
C LEU A 233 -20.67 1.89 -3.23
N MET A 234 -20.70 3.04 -3.92
CA MET A 234 -20.97 4.30 -3.25
C MET A 234 -22.50 4.40 -3.05
N ASN A 235 -22.91 4.44 -1.80
CA ASN A 235 -24.26 4.67 -1.30
C ASN A 235 -25.25 3.48 -1.38
N LEU A 236 -25.22 2.67 -0.36
CA LEU A 236 -26.42 2.14 0.26
C LEU A 236 -26.33 2.25 1.79
#